data_004a292b1f1960c1789e0dbacc24034d
#
_entry.id   004a292b1f1960c1789e0dbacc24034d
#
_cell.length_a   1.000
_cell.length_b   1.000
_cell.length_c   1.000
_cell.angle_alpha   90.00
_cell.angle_beta   90.00
_cell.angle_gamma   90.00
#
_symmetry.space_group_name_H-M   'P 1'
#
loop_
_entity.id
_entity.type
_entity.pdbx_description
1 polymer ?
#
loop_
_entity_poly.entity_id
_entity_poly.type
_entity_poly.pdbx_seq_one_letter_code
_entity_poly.pdbx_strand_id
1 'polypeptide(L)'
;MKPLQVSFGAAGAVALMLIAAPAAAAEVKIGAVLSVTGPASFLGDPEKRTLEMYVEDINAKGGVNGNKLKLIVYDDGGDANNARTFATRLIEEDDVFAMVGGTSTGSTLAMIPAFEEAHTPFISLAGAIQIIDPVRKWVFKTPHTDRMACEKIFADLNRRHLTTIAMISGTDGFGKSMRDQCVAVAPKAGITIAHEESYGPRDSDMTPQLTNIKGTPGVQAVVNPGFSQGPAIVTRNYRQLGIALPFYQSHGVASKEYIDLAGAAAEGVRLPAAALLVADKLNPSDPQKPIVTNYARAYQDKTGKAVSTFGGHAYDGLMILVQAMQRAGALDKAKVRDEIEKTKGYIGTGGVVNMTPTDHMGLDLTAFRMLEIKNGDWTLVVESGS
;
A
#
# COMPACT_ATOMS: atom_id res chain seq x y z
N MET A 1 -39.54 24.10 88.82
CA MET A 1 -38.95 23.06 87.95
C MET A 1 -39.16 23.48 86.51
N LYS A 2 -38.12 23.95 85.85
CA LYS A 2 -38.15 24.33 84.39
C LYS A 2 -37.56 23.18 83.54
N PRO A 3 -38.11 22.77 82.39
CA PRO A 3 -37.52 21.79 81.58
C PRO A 3 -36.42 22.39 80.63
N LEU A 4 -35.34 21.65 80.49
CA LEU A 4 -34.20 21.96 79.62
C LEU A 4 -34.60 21.65 78.18
N GLN A 5 -34.45 22.63 77.28
CA GLN A 5 -34.59 22.41 75.86
C GLN A 5 -33.17 22.02 75.27
N VAL A 6 -33.12 20.87 74.67
CA VAL A 6 -31.95 20.40 73.93
C VAL A 6 -32.15 20.75 72.44
N SER A 7 -31.29 21.65 71.89
CA SER A 7 -31.26 22.00 70.47
C SER A 7 -30.39 20.99 69.71
N PHE A 8 -30.95 20.25 68.70
CA PHE A 8 -30.25 19.46 67.78
C PHE A 8 -29.72 20.34 66.61
N GLY A 9 -28.42 20.51 66.55
CA GLY A 9 -27.80 21.16 65.42
C GLY A 9 -27.73 20.22 64.17
N ALA A 10 -28.34 20.63 63.08
CA ALA A 10 -28.25 19.94 61.81
C ALA A 10 -26.87 20.18 61.18
N ALA A 11 -26.05 19.13 61.14
CA ALA A 11 -24.77 19.14 60.34
C ALA A 11 -25.09 18.93 58.86
N GLY A 12 -25.00 20.00 58.05
CA GLY A 12 -25.13 19.93 56.61
C GLY A 12 -23.87 19.32 56.00
N ALA A 13 -23.99 18.13 55.44
CA ALA A 13 -22.92 17.53 54.62
C ALA A 13 -22.87 18.23 53.24
N VAL A 14 -21.84 19.04 53.00
CA VAL A 14 -21.56 19.60 51.69
C VAL A 14 -20.88 18.49 50.85
N ALA A 15 -21.61 17.90 49.92
CA ALA A 15 -21.05 16.99 48.93
C ALA A 15 -20.27 17.80 47.92
N LEU A 16 -18.92 17.75 47.97
CA LEU A 16 -18.04 18.26 46.91
C LEU A 16 -18.22 17.35 45.68
N MET A 17 -18.99 17.80 44.70
CA MET A 17 -18.94 17.23 43.35
C MET A 17 -17.58 17.60 42.72
N LEU A 18 -16.66 16.66 42.67
CA LEU A 18 -15.48 16.74 41.81
C LEU A 18 -15.95 16.72 40.34
N ILE A 19 -16.06 17.89 39.73
CA ILE A 19 -16.22 18.04 38.31
C ILE A 19 -14.88 17.60 37.73
N ALA A 20 -14.80 16.36 37.24
CA ALA A 20 -13.63 15.92 36.42
C ALA A 20 -13.58 16.84 35.19
N ALA A 21 -12.58 17.73 35.14
CA ALA A 21 -12.30 18.50 33.95
C ALA A 21 -12.05 17.50 32.81
N PRO A 22 -12.67 17.69 31.63
CA PRO A 22 -12.35 16.84 30.50
C PRO A 22 -10.84 16.93 30.25
N ALA A 23 -10.16 15.79 30.29
CA ALA A 23 -8.76 15.73 29.89
C ALA A 23 -8.64 16.38 28.50
N ALA A 24 -7.78 17.39 28.36
CA ALA A 24 -7.55 18.02 27.08
C ALA A 24 -7.16 16.94 26.07
N ALA A 25 -7.90 16.87 24.96
CA ALA A 25 -7.62 15.91 23.90
C ALA A 25 -6.16 16.08 23.44
N ALA A 26 -5.33 15.07 23.61
CA ALA A 26 -3.95 15.10 23.14
C ALA A 26 -3.93 15.06 21.60
N GLU A 27 -2.93 15.71 21.01
CA GLU A 27 -2.65 15.62 19.59
C GLU A 27 -1.67 14.46 19.36
N VAL A 28 -2.05 13.48 18.53
CA VAL A 28 -1.22 12.33 18.16
C VAL A 28 -0.66 12.56 16.78
N LYS A 29 0.64 12.72 16.67
CA LYS A 29 1.33 12.98 15.40
C LYS A 29 1.56 11.69 14.64
N ILE A 30 1.06 11.63 13.41
CA ILE A 30 1.30 10.54 12.45
C ILE A 30 2.20 11.08 11.34
N GLY A 31 3.36 10.47 11.16
CA GLY A 31 4.29 10.82 10.11
C GLY A 31 3.94 10.14 8.79
N ALA A 32 4.27 10.81 7.69
CA ALA A 32 4.25 10.25 6.34
C ALA A 32 5.39 10.82 5.51
N VAL A 33 6.25 9.97 4.97
CA VAL A 33 7.22 10.32 3.92
C VAL A 33 6.73 9.68 2.64
N LEU A 34 6.42 10.50 1.64
CA LEU A 34 5.75 10.06 0.41
C LEU A 34 6.43 10.67 -0.82
N SER A 35 6.38 9.97 -1.95
CA SER A 35 6.88 10.51 -3.23
C SER A 35 5.75 11.30 -3.92
N VAL A 36 5.39 12.48 -3.37
CA VAL A 36 4.29 13.31 -3.89
C VAL A 36 4.67 13.98 -5.20
N THR A 37 5.95 14.29 -5.37
CA THR A 37 6.52 14.81 -6.63
C THR A 37 7.46 13.79 -7.28
N GLY A 38 7.98 14.12 -8.47
CA GLY A 38 8.91 13.26 -9.21
C GLY A 38 8.24 12.09 -9.94
N PRO A 39 9.04 11.13 -10.44
CA PRO A 39 8.54 10.05 -11.31
C PRO A 39 7.53 9.10 -10.66
N ALA A 40 7.50 9.02 -9.33
CA ALA A 40 6.58 8.17 -8.58
C ALA A 40 5.35 8.93 -8.01
N SER A 41 5.11 10.16 -8.47
CA SER A 41 4.05 11.03 -7.95
C SER A 41 2.64 10.42 -8.11
N PHE A 42 2.41 9.59 -9.12
CA PHE A 42 1.12 8.93 -9.30
C PHE A 42 0.84 7.83 -8.25
N LEU A 43 1.85 7.45 -7.45
CA LEU A 43 1.69 6.64 -6.24
C LEU A 43 1.50 7.56 -5.02
N GLY A 44 2.42 8.51 -4.82
CA GLY A 44 2.48 9.33 -3.60
C GLY A 44 1.37 10.37 -3.48
N ASP A 45 0.88 10.97 -4.59
CA ASP A 45 -0.22 11.93 -4.55
C ASP A 45 -1.54 11.30 -4.02
N PRO A 46 -2.02 10.15 -4.56
CA PRO A 46 -3.19 9.49 -3.99
C PRO A 46 -2.98 8.97 -2.55
N GLU A 47 -1.78 8.55 -2.17
CA GLU A 47 -1.45 8.18 -0.78
C GLU A 47 -1.64 9.39 0.15
N LYS A 48 -1.04 10.53 -0.18
CA LYS A 48 -1.16 11.78 0.58
C LYS A 48 -2.62 12.21 0.72
N ARG A 49 -3.35 12.31 -0.40
CA ARG A 49 -4.76 12.74 -0.39
C ARG A 49 -5.62 11.83 0.47
N THR A 50 -5.37 10.53 0.44
CA THR A 50 -6.09 9.57 1.26
C THR A 50 -5.81 9.76 2.74
N LEU A 51 -4.54 9.92 3.13
CA LEU A 51 -4.18 10.16 4.53
C LEU A 51 -4.79 11.47 5.05
N GLU A 52 -4.69 12.56 4.28
CA GLU A 52 -5.29 13.86 4.64
C GLU A 52 -6.80 13.75 4.83
N MET A 53 -7.49 13.15 3.85
CA MET A 53 -8.96 13.01 3.86
C MET A 53 -9.45 12.19 5.08
N TYR A 54 -8.81 11.05 5.35
CA TYR A 54 -9.27 10.19 6.43
C TYR A 54 -8.82 10.65 7.81
N VAL A 55 -7.69 11.34 7.95
CA VAL A 55 -7.33 12.02 9.21
C VAL A 55 -8.35 13.13 9.53
N GLU A 56 -8.77 13.92 8.54
CA GLU A 56 -9.84 14.91 8.70
C GLU A 56 -11.16 14.26 9.15
N ASP A 57 -11.58 13.16 8.50
CA ASP A 57 -12.81 12.43 8.81
C ASP A 57 -12.78 11.79 10.23
N ILE A 58 -11.66 11.14 10.60
CA ILE A 58 -11.45 10.58 11.94
C ILE A 58 -11.54 11.69 12.98
N ASN A 59 -10.90 12.82 12.73
CA ASN A 59 -10.94 13.96 13.65
C ASN A 59 -12.33 14.57 13.78
N ALA A 60 -13.09 14.67 12.68
CA ALA A 60 -14.47 15.15 12.71
C ALA A 60 -15.37 14.24 13.59
N LYS A 61 -15.09 12.93 13.62
CA LYS A 61 -15.79 11.92 14.43
C LYS A 61 -15.30 11.82 15.89
N GLY A 62 -14.43 12.72 16.34
CA GLY A 62 -13.94 12.75 17.74
C GLY A 62 -12.51 12.24 17.93
N GLY A 63 -11.83 11.84 16.86
CA GLY A 63 -10.45 11.31 16.91
C GLY A 63 -10.37 9.85 17.34
N VAL A 64 -9.22 9.43 17.83
CA VAL A 64 -8.95 8.07 18.29
C VAL A 64 -8.86 8.07 19.82
N ASN A 65 -9.77 7.37 20.49
CA ASN A 65 -9.87 7.38 21.97
C ASN A 65 -9.92 8.82 22.56
N GLY A 66 -10.61 9.75 21.86
CA GLY A 66 -10.70 11.15 22.24
C GLY A 66 -9.51 12.03 21.84
N ASN A 67 -8.45 11.48 21.27
CA ASN A 67 -7.28 12.23 20.82
C ASN A 67 -7.39 12.57 19.34
N LYS A 68 -7.01 13.79 18.95
CA LYS A 68 -6.97 14.21 17.55
C LYS A 68 -5.69 13.72 16.89
N LEU A 69 -5.79 13.31 15.63
CA LEU A 69 -4.65 12.98 14.81
C LEU A 69 -4.09 14.24 14.13
N LYS A 70 -2.78 14.35 14.05
CA LYS A 70 -2.08 15.36 13.25
C LYS A 70 -1.17 14.66 12.26
N LEU A 71 -1.47 14.81 10.98
CA LEU A 71 -0.66 14.28 9.90
C LEU A 71 0.51 15.24 9.61
N ILE A 72 1.73 14.70 9.55
CA ILE A 72 2.94 15.41 9.14
C ILE A 72 3.48 14.73 7.88
N VAL A 73 3.48 15.43 6.76
CA VAL A 73 3.86 14.87 5.45
C VAL A 73 5.14 15.53 4.95
N TYR A 74 6.10 14.71 4.56
CA TYR A 74 7.30 15.11 3.81
C TYR A 74 7.30 14.45 2.44
N ASP A 75 7.70 15.22 1.42
CA ASP A 75 7.83 14.76 0.04
C ASP A 75 9.29 14.40 -0.24
N ASP A 76 9.57 13.10 -0.47
CA ASP A 76 10.90 12.63 -0.80
C ASP A 76 11.28 12.77 -2.29
N GLY A 77 10.31 13.12 -3.15
CA GLY A 77 10.52 13.22 -4.60
C GLY A 77 10.94 11.91 -5.27
N GLY A 78 10.81 10.77 -4.57
CA GLY A 78 11.29 9.44 -4.99
C GLY A 78 12.77 9.20 -4.69
N ASP A 79 13.43 10.05 -3.87
CA ASP A 79 14.84 9.92 -3.50
C ASP A 79 14.97 9.27 -2.10
N ALA A 80 15.69 8.14 -2.04
CA ALA A 80 15.89 7.38 -0.80
C ALA A 80 16.71 8.12 0.26
N ASN A 81 17.60 9.06 -0.13
CA ASN A 81 18.37 9.87 0.84
C ASN A 81 17.48 10.93 1.47
N ASN A 82 16.62 11.58 0.68
CA ASN A 82 15.60 12.47 1.21
C ASN A 82 14.67 11.73 2.17
N ALA A 83 14.20 10.53 1.78
CA ALA A 83 13.36 9.70 2.63
C ALA A 83 14.02 9.41 3.98
N ARG A 84 15.29 9.01 3.99
CA ARG A 84 16.06 8.79 5.23
C ARG A 84 16.15 10.05 6.08
N THR A 85 16.46 11.18 5.47
CA THR A 85 16.57 12.48 6.18
C THR A 85 15.23 12.86 6.82
N PHE A 86 14.14 12.71 6.09
CA PHE A 86 12.79 13.00 6.62
C PHE A 86 12.34 12.00 7.68
N ALA A 87 12.76 10.72 7.60
CA ALA A 87 12.51 9.75 8.68
C ALA A 87 13.17 10.19 9.99
N THR A 88 14.44 10.60 9.94
CA THR A 88 15.15 11.15 11.11
C THR A 88 14.41 12.37 11.66
N ARG A 89 14.00 13.29 10.80
CA ARG A 89 13.27 14.49 11.20
C ARG A 89 11.94 14.19 11.87
N LEU A 90 11.15 13.26 11.31
CA LEU A 90 9.87 12.81 11.89
C LEU A 90 10.06 12.26 13.30
N ILE A 91 11.17 11.55 13.55
CA ILE A 91 11.49 10.92 14.84
C ILE A 91 12.03 11.96 15.82
N GLU A 92 13.07 12.71 15.45
CA GLU A 92 13.87 13.54 16.36
C GLU A 92 13.27 14.93 16.58
N GLU A 93 12.67 15.56 15.54
CA GLU A 93 12.15 16.92 15.62
C GLU A 93 10.63 16.92 15.81
N ASP A 94 9.92 16.09 15.04
CA ASP A 94 8.46 16.08 15.08
C ASP A 94 7.90 15.18 16.17
N ASP A 95 8.67 14.21 16.68
CA ASP A 95 8.26 13.22 17.70
C ASP A 95 6.96 12.50 17.30
N VAL A 96 6.96 11.86 16.13
CA VAL A 96 5.79 11.15 15.64
C VAL A 96 5.53 9.88 16.44
N PHE A 97 4.25 9.60 16.67
CA PHE A 97 3.79 8.39 17.36
C PHE A 97 3.94 7.13 16.50
N ALA A 98 3.62 7.24 15.22
CA ALA A 98 3.73 6.18 14.21
C ALA A 98 3.91 6.80 12.83
N MET A 99 4.28 5.99 11.86
CA MET A 99 4.36 6.38 10.45
C MET A 99 3.51 5.46 9.56
N VAL A 100 2.81 6.06 8.60
CA VAL A 100 2.16 5.39 7.46
C VAL A 100 2.70 6.05 6.20
N GLY A 101 3.55 5.36 5.44
CA GLY A 101 4.22 5.98 4.29
C GLY A 101 5.28 5.10 3.65
N GLY A 102 6.24 5.72 2.96
CA GLY A 102 7.25 4.99 2.21
C GLY A 102 6.68 4.46 0.90
N THR A 103 6.39 5.37 -0.03
CA THR A 103 5.78 5.08 -1.34
C THR A 103 6.58 4.06 -2.14
N SER A 104 7.92 4.20 -2.19
CA SER A 104 8.78 3.31 -2.94
C SER A 104 9.54 2.32 -2.05
N THR A 105 9.92 1.18 -2.63
CA THR A 105 10.78 0.20 -1.94
C THR A 105 12.12 0.82 -1.51
N GLY A 106 12.74 1.63 -2.36
CA GLY A 106 14.00 2.30 -2.04
C GLY A 106 13.86 3.24 -0.86
N SER A 107 12.84 4.11 -0.85
CA SER A 107 12.54 5.01 0.25
C SER A 107 12.24 4.26 1.54
N THR A 108 11.39 3.23 1.48
CA THR A 108 11.05 2.41 2.65
C THR A 108 12.29 1.76 3.27
N LEU A 109 13.11 1.08 2.47
CA LEU A 109 14.31 0.39 2.98
C LEU A 109 15.32 1.37 3.61
N ALA A 110 15.41 2.60 3.09
CA ALA A 110 16.28 3.63 3.63
C ALA A 110 15.80 4.16 5.00
N MET A 111 14.49 4.13 5.27
CA MET A 111 13.87 4.63 6.50
C MET A 111 13.81 3.59 7.63
N ILE A 112 13.73 2.30 7.29
CA ILE A 112 13.56 1.20 8.26
C ILE A 112 14.51 1.28 9.46
N PRO A 113 15.84 1.49 9.29
CA PRO A 113 16.74 1.51 10.42
C PRO A 113 16.39 2.56 11.49
N ALA A 114 15.96 3.76 11.07
CA ALA A 114 15.61 4.83 11.98
C ALA A 114 14.34 4.48 12.80
N PHE A 115 13.31 3.90 12.18
CA PHE A 115 12.07 3.52 12.89
C PHE A 115 12.26 2.29 13.80
N GLU A 116 13.09 1.32 13.41
CA GLU A 116 13.47 0.18 14.25
C GLU A 116 14.24 0.65 15.51
N GLU A 117 15.21 1.54 15.34
CA GLU A 117 16.02 2.11 16.45
C GLU A 117 15.16 2.96 17.38
N ALA A 118 14.28 3.79 16.83
CA ALA A 118 13.38 4.64 17.60
C ALA A 118 12.19 3.90 18.21
N HIS A 119 12.07 2.58 18.00
CA HIS A 119 10.95 1.78 18.47
C HIS A 119 9.59 2.43 18.09
N THR A 120 9.47 2.88 16.85
CA THR A 120 8.28 3.59 16.36
C THR A 120 7.59 2.76 15.27
N PRO A 121 6.29 2.45 15.42
CA PRO A 121 5.56 1.66 14.42
C PRO A 121 5.59 2.32 13.04
N PHE A 122 5.97 1.54 12.03
CA PHE A 122 6.05 1.96 10.64
C PHE A 122 5.23 1.02 9.75
N ILE A 123 4.17 1.52 9.14
CA ILE A 123 3.37 0.80 8.14
C ILE A 123 3.77 1.31 6.76
N SER A 124 4.50 0.48 6.02
CA SER A 124 5.01 0.81 4.68
C SER A 124 3.93 0.66 3.61
N LEU A 125 3.99 1.53 2.60
CA LEU A 125 3.14 1.53 1.40
C LEU A 125 3.85 0.97 0.16
N ALA A 126 5.01 0.33 0.33
CA ALA A 126 5.81 -0.22 -0.77
C ALA A 126 5.63 -1.74 -0.97
N GLY A 127 5.90 -2.21 -2.20
CA GLY A 127 5.54 -3.55 -2.65
C GLY A 127 6.54 -4.68 -2.34
N ALA A 128 7.83 -4.39 -2.08
CA ALA A 128 8.83 -5.45 -1.97
C ALA A 128 8.67 -6.31 -0.71
N ILE A 129 8.90 -7.63 -0.86
CA ILE A 129 8.87 -8.58 0.25
C ILE A 129 10.00 -8.34 1.25
N GLN A 130 11.16 -7.85 0.80
CA GLN A 130 12.32 -7.54 1.66
C GLN A 130 11.99 -6.55 2.79
N ILE A 131 10.88 -5.85 2.72
CA ILE A 131 10.42 -4.95 3.79
C ILE A 131 10.05 -5.73 5.04
N ILE A 132 9.49 -6.92 4.88
CA ILE A 132 8.95 -7.78 5.95
C ILE A 132 9.57 -9.19 5.99
N ASP A 133 10.46 -9.54 5.09
CA ASP A 133 11.18 -10.80 5.07
C ASP A 133 12.69 -10.53 4.92
N PRO A 134 13.50 -10.71 5.99
CA PRO A 134 13.10 -11.17 7.32
C PRO A 134 12.19 -10.18 8.07
N VAL A 135 11.34 -10.71 8.95
CA VAL A 135 10.44 -9.89 9.77
C VAL A 135 11.23 -8.88 10.61
N ARG A 136 10.77 -7.65 10.62
CA ARG A 136 11.29 -6.56 11.44
C ARG A 136 10.26 -6.17 12.49
N LYS A 137 10.72 -5.97 13.72
CA LYS A 137 9.81 -5.83 14.86
C LYS A 137 8.82 -4.65 14.71
N TRP A 138 9.28 -3.52 14.19
CA TRP A 138 8.50 -2.29 14.13
C TRP A 138 7.91 -1.96 12.76
N VAL A 139 8.17 -2.82 11.75
CA VAL A 139 7.80 -2.58 10.35
C VAL A 139 6.71 -3.53 9.89
N PHE A 140 5.67 -2.96 9.34
CA PHE A 140 4.52 -3.62 8.72
C PHE A 140 4.33 -3.09 7.30
N LYS A 141 3.46 -3.70 6.51
CA LYS A 141 3.09 -3.17 5.20
C LYS A 141 1.66 -3.55 4.81
N THR A 142 1.05 -2.76 3.94
CA THR A 142 -0.29 -3.02 3.40
C THR A 142 -0.32 -3.46 1.94
N PRO A 143 0.61 -3.07 1.05
CA PRO A 143 0.62 -3.58 -0.31
C PRO A 143 0.93 -5.07 -0.38
N HIS A 144 0.42 -5.75 -1.39
CA HIS A 144 0.83 -7.09 -1.78
C HIS A 144 2.34 -7.14 -2.04
N THR A 145 2.96 -8.33 -1.90
CA THR A 145 4.37 -8.47 -2.22
C THR A 145 4.61 -8.70 -3.70
N ASP A 146 5.79 -8.30 -4.15
CA ASP A 146 6.34 -8.63 -5.46
C ASP A 146 6.41 -10.14 -5.73
N ARG A 147 6.73 -10.97 -4.69
CA ARG A 147 6.65 -12.44 -4.77
C ARG A 147 5.24 -12.91 -5.14
N MET A 148 4.22 -12.41 -4.43
CA MET A 148 2.81 -12.73 -4.75
C MET A 148 2.44 -12.30 -6.17
N ALA A 149 2.95 -11.15 -6.62
CA ALA A 149 2.70 -10.69 -7.99
C ALA A 149 3.28 -11.66 -9.04
N CYS A 150 4.51 -12.15 -8.86
CA CYS A 150 5.11 -13.15 -9.74
C CYS A 150 4.28 -14.45 -9.72
N GLU A 151 3.90 -14.94 -8.53
CA GLU A 151 3.08 -16.14 -8.38
C GLU A 151 1.72 -16.01 -9.09
N LYS A 152 1.05 -14.85 -8.97
CA LYS A 152 -0.23 -14.59 -9.63
C LYS A 152 -0.10 -14.49 -11.15
N ILE A 153 0.96 -13.83 -11.65
CA ILE A 153 1.27 -13.76 -13.09
C ILE A 153 1.56 -15.17 -13.63
N PHE A 154 2.38 -15.95 -12.95
CA PHE A 154 2.74 -17.30 -13.39
C PHE A 154 1.56 -18.26 -13.36
N ALA A 155 0.65 -18.13 -12.40
CA ALA A 155 -0.61 -18.87 -12.40
C ALA A 155 -1.47 -18.54 -13.63
N ASP A 156 -1.55 -17.26 -14.04
CA ASP A 156 -2.29 -16.88 -15.26
C ASP A 156 -1.59 -17.37 -16.54
N LEU A 157 -0.27 -17.27 -16.61
CA LEU A 157 0.52 -17.81 -17.70
C LEU A 157 0.32 -19.32 -17.87
N ASN A 158 0.34 -20.08 -16.78
CA ASN A 158 0.12 -21.54 -16.81
C ASN A 158 -1.28 -21.90 -17.29
N ARG A 159 -2.32 -21.16 -16.86
CA ARG A 159 -3.68 -21.36 -17.38
C ARG A 159 -3.79 -21.14 -18.90
N ARG A 160 -2.89 -20.32 -19.44
CA ARG A 160 -2.82 -20.02 -20.88
C ARG A 160 -1.81 -20.90 -21.62
N HIS A 161 -1.17 -21.86 -20.94
CA HIS A 161 -0.12 -22.73 -21.47
C HIS A 161 1.09 -21.96 -22.01
N LEU A 162 1.46 -20.85 -21.37
CA LEU A 162 2.59 -19.99 -21.69
C LEU A 162 3.69 -20.19 -20.65
N THR A 163 4.65 -21.06 -20.93
CA THR A 163 5.64 -21.47 -19.92
C THR A 163 7.03 -20.90 -20.14
N THR A 164 7.27 -20.28 -21.29
CA THR A 164 8.57 -19.66 -21.63
C THR A 164 8.39 -18.15 -21.77
N ILE A 165 9.07 -17.37 -20.93
CA ILE A 165 8.91 -15.92 -20.88
C ILE A 165 10.24 -15.18 -21.08
N ALA A 166 10.14 -13.91 -21.43
CA ALA A 166 11.20 -12.95 -21.22
C ALA A 166 10.80 -11.95 -20.13
N MET A 167 11.77 -11.34 -19.47
CA MET A 167 11.55 -10.24 -18.52
C MET A 167 12.30 -8.99 -18.97
N ILE A 168 11.67 -7.81 -18.71
CA ILE A 168 12.32 -6.51 -18.83
C ILE A 168 12.08 -5.73 -17.55
N SER A 169 13.11 -5.53 -16.72
CA SER A 169 12.95 -5.09 -15.32
C SER A 169 13.52 -3.69 -15.09
N GLY A 170 12.85 -2.89 -14.27
CA GLY A 170 13.43 -1.66 -13.71
C GLY A 170 14.65 -1.95 -12.84
N THR A 171 15.66 -1.07 -12.87
CA THR A 171 16.87 -1.21 -12.02
C THR A 171 16.73 -0.52 -10.66
N ASP A 172 15.59 0.07 -10.37
CA ASP A 172 15.23 0.60 -9.06
C ASP A 172 15.01 -0.51 -8.01
N GLY A 173 14.81 -0.12 -6.75
CA GLY A 173 14.68 -1.08 -5.64
C GLY A 173 13.51 -2.06 -5.79
N PHE A 174 12.37 -1.62 -6.35
CA PHE A 174 11.23 -2.50 -6.57
C PHE A 174 11.42 -3.42 -7.78
N GLY A 175 11.87 -2.86 -8.92
CA GLY A 175 12.11 -3.64 -10.13
C GLY A 175 13.10 -4.77 -9.92
N LYS A 176 14.21 -4.48 -9.22
CA LYS A 176 15.21 -5.51 -8.82
C LYS A 176 14.58 -6.56 -7.90
N SER A 177 13.87 -6.13 -6.86
CA SER A 177 13.25 -7.06 -5.91
C SER A 177 12.27 -7.98 -6.62
N MET A 178 11.35 -7.45 -7.43
CA MET A 178 10.38 -8.27 -8.14
C MET A 178 11.04 -9.20 -9.17
N ARG A 179 12.06 -8.72 -9.90
CA ARG A 179 12.85 -9.58 -10.81
C ARG A 179 13.42 -10.78 -10.05
N ASP A 180 14.07 -10.56 -8.91
CA ASP A 180 14.67 -11.61 -8.11
C ASP A 180 13.62 -12.58 -7.54
N GLN A 181 12.45 -12.07 -7.14
CA GLN A 181 11.35 -12.92 -6.69
C GLN A 181 10.77 -13.75 -7.85
N CYS A 182 10.57 -13.17 -9.04
CA CYS A 182 10.13 -13.93 -10.20
C CYS A 182 11.12 -15.05 -10.55
N VAL A 183 12.42 -14.77 -10.54
CA VAL A 183 13.47 -15.80 -10.78
C VAL A 183 13.39 -16.90 -9.71
N ALA A 184 13.20 -16.54 -8.45
CA ALA A 184 13.15 -17.50 -7.35
C ALA A 184 11.92 -18.45 -7.41
N VAL A 185 10.75 -17.92 -7.85
CA VAL A 185 9.52 -18.73 -7.88
C VAL A 185 9.26 -19.42 -9.23
N ALA A 186 9.93 -18.99 -10.31
CA ALA A 186 9.73 -19.53 -11.65
C ALA A 186 9.92 -21.06 -11.75
N PRO A 187 10.96 -21.69 -11.16
CA PRO A 187 11.14 -23.13 -11.26
C PRO A 187 9.98 -23.91 -10.63
N LYS A 188 9.49 -23.49 -9.46
CA LYS A 188 8.35 -24.12 -8.79
C LYS A 188 7.06 -23.97 -9.59
N ALA A 189 6.91 -22.86 -10.32
CA ALA A 189 5.77 -22.62 -11.19
C ALA A 189 5.89 -23.29 -12.58
N GLY A 190 7.00 -23.97 -12.90
CA GLY A 190 7.24 -24.54 -14.21
C GLY A 190 7.44 -23.50 -15.32
N ILE A 191 7.88 -22.29 -14.93
CA ILE A 191 8.15 -21.18 -15.87
C ILE A 191 9.65 -21.14 -16.18
N THR A 192 9.99 -21.03 -17.46
CA THR A 192 11.35 -20.79 -17.97
C THR A 192 11.50 -19.33 -18.32
N ILE A 193 12.47 -18.66 -17.73
CA ILE A 193 12.88 -17.29 -18.10
C ILE A 193 14.00 -17.43 -19.13
N ALA A 194 13.66 -17.26 -20.42
CA ALA A 194 14.58 -17.48 -21.53
C ALA A 194 15.47 -16.26 -21.81
N HIS A 195 15.03 -15.06 -21.43
CA HIS A 195 15.77 -13.82 -21.66
C HIS A 195 15.44 -12.78 -20.61
N GLU A 196 16.42 -12.00 -20.22
CA GLU A 196 16.25 -10.90 -19.27
C GLU A 196 16.92 -9.63 -19.79
N GLU A 197 16.18 -8.52 -19.67
CA GLU A 197 16.64 -7.17 -19.97
C GLU A 197 16.34 -6.24 -18.80
N SER A 198 16.98 -5.08 -18.80
CA SER A 198 16.71 -4.07 -17.76
C SER A 198 16.73 -2.65 -18.32
N TYR A 199 16.09 -1.73 -17.58
CA TYR A 199 16.08 -0.30 -17.89
C TYR A 199 16.24 0.52 -16.61
N GLY A 200 16.87 1.67 -16.76
CA GLY A 200 17.08 2.63 -15.68
C GLY A 200 15.86 3.55 -15.45
N PRO A 201 15.79 4.20 -14.28
CA PRO A 201 14.66 5.08 -13.94
C PRO A 201 14.57 6.36 -14.78
N ARG A 202 15.63 6.68 -15.57
CA ARG A 202 15.68 7.84 -16.45
C ARG A 202 15.66 7.48 -17.93
N ASP A 203 15.58 6.19 -18.26
CA ASP A 203 15.54 5.76 -19.64
C ASP A 203 14.21 6.17 -20.28
N SER A 204 14.29 6.78 -21.44
CA SER A 204 13.14 7.25 -22.22
C SER A 204 12.85 6.40 -23.44
N ASP A 205 13.72 5.43 -23.74
CA ASP A 205 13.60 4.50 -24.87
C ASP A 205 14.16 3.12 -24.50
N MET A 206 13.32 2.08 -24.59
CA MET A 206 13.68 0.68 -24.32
C MET A 206 13.62 -0.17 -25.60
N THR A 207 13.63 0.49 -26.76
CA THR A 207 13.62 -0.19 -28.07
C THR A 207 14.78 -1.20 -28.23
N PRO A 208 16.03 -0.92 -27.82
CA PRO A 208 17.11 -1.88 -27.90
C PRO A 208 16.85 -3.18 -27.14
N GLN A 209 16.43 -3.05 -25.86
CA GLN A 209 16.13 -4.19 -24.99
C GLN A 209 14.97 -5.02 -25.54
N LEU A 210 13.91 -4.35 -25.97
CA LEU A 210 12.73 -5.01 -26.54
C LEU A 210 13.02 -5.67 -27.89
N THR A 211 13.97 -5.15 -28.64
CA THR A 211 14.45 -5.78 -29.89
C THR A 211 15.17 -7.11 -29.60
N ASN A 212 15.99 -7.16 -28.55
CA ASN A 212 16.63 -8.39 -28.10
C ASN A 212 15.60 -9.43 -27.67
N ILE A 213 14.60 -9.01 -26.88
CA ILE A 213 13.48 -9.88 -26.48
C ILE A 213 12.72 -10.41 -27.68
N LYS A 214 12.38 -9.53 -28.64
CA LYS A 214 11.68 -9.92 -29.89
C LYS A 214 12.47 -10.95 -30.71
N GLY A 215 13.80 -10.85 -30.70
CA GLY A 215 14.70 -11.76 -31.39
C GLY A 215 14.94 -13.09 -30.67
N THR A 216 14.47 -13.26 -29.42
CA THR A 216 14.71 -14.46 -28.61
C THR A 216 13.74 -15.58 -29.00
N PRO A 217 14.23 -16.72 -29.51
CA PRO A 217 13.37 -17.83 -29.94
C PRO A 217 12.60 -18.45 -28.76
N GLY A 218 11.37 -18.87 -29.02
CA GLY A 218 10.57 -19.64 -28.07
C GLY A 218 9.91 -18.83 -26.96
N VAL A 219 10.14 -17.52 -26.86
CA VAL A 219 9.45 -16.64 -25.91
C VAL A 219 7.97 -16.56 -26.27
N GLN A 220 7.10 -16.83 -25.28
CA GLN A 220 5.64 -16.89 -25.44
C GLN A 220 4.92 -15.71 -24.76
N ALA A 221 5.56 -15.07 -23.78
CA ALA A 221 5.03 -13.89 -23.10
C ALA A 221 6.17 -13.02 -22.55
N VAL A 222 5.89 -11.77 -22.25
CA VAL A 222 6.84 -10.84 -21.63
C VAL A 222 6.27 -10.32 -20.31
N VAL A 223 7.09 -10.29 -19.26
CA VAL A 223 6.76 -9.75 -17.94
C VAL A 223 7.64 -8.55 -17.65
N ASN A 224 7.05 -7.46 -17.16
CA ASN A 224 7.76 -6.24 -16.78
C ASN A 224 7.73 -5.99 -15.27
N PRO A 225 8.70 -6.49 -14.48
CA PRO A 225 8.93 -6.05 -13.11
C PRO A 225 9.35 -4.58 -13.07
N GLY A 226 8.44 -3.70 -12.66
CA GLY A 226 8.73 -2.27 -12.65
C GLY A 226 7.61 -1.45 -12.02
N PHE A 227 7.88 -0.19 -11.72
CA PHE A 227 6.90 0.79 -11.26
C PHE A 227 7.27 2.17 -11.82
N SER A 228 6.51 3.21 -11.46
CA SER A 228 6.74 4.55 -11.97
C SER A 228 6.39 4.70 -13.47
N GLN A 229 7.02 5.61 -14.19
CA GLN A 229 6.72 5.91 -15.59
C GLN A 229 7.38 4.93 -16.59
N GLY A 230 8.47 4.28 -16.20
CA GLY A 230 9.22 3.38 -17.06
C GLY A 230 8.37 2.29 -17.72
N PRO A 231 7.50 1.57 -16.99
CA PRO A 231 6.59 0.58 -17.55
C PRO A 231 5.67 1.09 -18.66
N ALA A 232 5.20 2.34 -18.59
CA ALA A 232 4.39 2.92 -19.66
C ALA A 232 5.22 3.17 -20.94
N ILE A 233 6.50 3.56 -20.78
CA ILE A 233 7.44 3.70 -21.91
C ILE A 233 7.72 2.34 -22.54
N VAL A 234 8.04 1.33 -21.71
CA VAL A 234 8.21 -0.06 -22.17
C VAL A 234 6.99 -0.51 -22.98
N THR A 235 5.78 -0.25 -22.47
CA THR A 235 4.54 -0.65 -23.14
C THR A 235 4.38 0.01 -24.50
N ARG A 236 4.66 1.31 -24.61
CA ARG A 236 4.61 2.02 -25.90
C ARG A 236 5.63 1.47 -26.89
N ASN A 237 6.90 1.33 -26.47
CA ASN A 237 7.96 0.80 -27.35
C ASN A 237 7.66 -0.65 -27.76
N TYR A 238 7.09 -1.45 -26.85
CA TYR A 238 6.66 -2.83 -27.12
C TYR A 238 5.69 -2.90 -28.31
N ARG A 239 4.66 -2.04 -28.31
CA ARG A 239 3.68 -1.99 -29.41
C ARG A 239 4.24 -1.35 -30.68
N GLN A 240 5.08 -0.32 -30.57
CA GLN A 240 5.76 0.31 -31.71
C GLN A 240 6.64 -0.70 -32.48
N LEU A 241 7.28 -1.63 -31.78
CA LEU A 241 8.06 -2.70 -32.39
C LEU A 241 7.18 -3.82 -32.98
N GLY A 242 5.85 -3.75 -32.86
CA GLY A 242 4.93 -4.77 -33.38
C GLY A 242 5.06 -6.11 -32.64
N ILE A 243 5.48 -6.10 -31.37
CA ILE A 243 5.52 -7.33 -30.57
C ILE A 243 4.09 -7.69 -30.18
N ALA A 244 3.61 -8.86 -30.63
CA ALA A 244 2.24 -9.33 -30.42
C ALA A 244 2.10 -10.33 -29.27
N LEU A 245 3.19 -10.68 -28.57
CA LEU A 245 3.15 -11.62 -27.46
C LEU A 245 2.30 -11.04 -26.30
N PRO A 246 1.67 -11.90 -25.47
CA PRO A 246 1.06 -11.48 -24.21
C PRO A 246 2.03 -10.70 -23.34
N PHE A 247 1.54 -9.57 -22.79
CA PHE A 247 2.36 -8.67 -21.99
C PHE A 247 1.77 -8.47 -20.61
N TYR A 248 2.60 -8.70 -19.59
CA TYR A 248 2.24 -8.59 -18.18
C TYR A 248 3.02 -7.49 -17.51
N GLN A 249 2.31 -6.66 -16.77
CA GLN A 249 2.88 -5.64 -15.90
C GLN A 249 2.88 -6.08 -14.44
N SER A 250 3.72 -5.45 -13.63
CA SER A 250 3.65 -5.58 -12.17
C SER A 250 2.43 -4.85 -11.60
N HIS A 251 2.09 -5.13 -10.34
CA HIS A 251 1.10 -4.35 -9.58
C HIS A 251 1.58 -2.91 -9.27
N GLY A 252 2.85 -2.60 -9.50
CA GLY A 252 3.42 -1.26 -9.32
C GLY A 252 2.94 -0.21 -10.31
N VAL A 253 2.05 -0.57 -11.25
CA VAL A 253 1.40 0.35 -12.21
C VAL A 253 -0.14 0.35 -12.10
N ALA A 254 -0.68 -0.20 -11.03
CA ALA A 254 -2.12 -0.41 -10.85
C ALA A 254 -2.89 0.90 -10.59
N SER A 255 -2.95 1.75 -11.60
CA SER A 255 -3.67 3.05 -11.60
C SER A 255 -4.14 3.45 -12.99
N LYS A 256 -5.11 4.37 -13.05
CA LYS A 256 -5.59 4.94 -14.32
C LYS A 256 -4.50 5.71 -15.05
N GLU A 257 -3.58 6.34 -14.31
CA GLU A 257 -2.46 7.12 -14.87
C GLU A 257 -1.54 6.25 -15.74
N TYR A 258 -1.34 4.97 -15.40
CA TYR A 258 -0.59 4.06 -16.28
C TYR A 258 -1.28 3.89 -17.63
N ILE A 259 -2.61 3.70 -17.61
CA ILE A 259 -3.39 3.56 -18.85
C ILE A 259 -3.28 4.84 -19.68
N ASP A 260 -3.41 5.99 -19.05
CA ASP A 260 -3.33 7.30 -19.73
C ASP A 260 -1.93 7.56 -20.32
N LEU A 261 -0.87 7.20 -19.60
CA LEU A 261 0.51 7.34 -20.07
C LEU A 261 0.87 6.36 -21.20
N ALA A 262 0.39 5.13 -21.13
CA ALA A 262 0.63 4.13 -22.17
C ALA A 262 -0.30 4.32 -23.38
N GLY A 263 -1.46 4.95 -23.19
CA GLY A 263 -2.47 5.18 -24.21
C GLY A 263 -2.99 3.87 -24.82
N ALA A 264 -3.25 3.86 -26.12
CA ALA A 264 -3.73 2.68 -26.84
C ALA A 264 -2.77 1.47 -26.77
N ALA A 265 -1.49 1.69 -26.44
CA ALA A 265 -0.52 0.62 -26.27
C ALA A 265 -0.81 -0.26 -25.05
N ALA A 266 -1.58 0.23 -24.07
CA ALA A 266 -1.96 -0.53 -22.88
C ALA A 266 -3.01 -1.62 -23.16
N GLU A 267 -3.71 -1.59 -24.28
CA GLU A 267 -4.77 -2.54 -24.60
C GLU A 267 -4.28 -3.99 -24.55
N GLY A 268 -5.00 -4.86 -23.83
CA GLY A 268 -4.66 -6.27 -23.64
C GLY A 268 -3.51 -6.54 -22.64
N VAL A 269 -2.94 -5.51 -22.00
CA VAL A 269 -1.96 -5.70 -20.93
C VAL A 269 -2.65 -6.29 -19.71
N ARG A 270 -2.03 -7.30 -19.09
CA ARG A 270 -2.49 -7.92 -17.85
C ARG A 270 -1.61 -7.57 -16.66
N LEU A 271 -2.20 -7.49 -15.48
CA LEU A 271 -1.47 -7.34 -14.22
C LEU A 271 -2.28 -7.84 -13.02
N PRO A 272 -1.62 -8.30 -11.95
CA PRO A 272 -2.29 -8.51 -10.68
C PRO A 272 -2.55 -7.17 -10.00
N ALA A 273 -3.74 -6.99 -9.44
CA ALA A 273 -4.08 -5.77 -8.70
C ALA A 273 -5.09 -6.05 -7.59
N ALA A 274 -5.22 -5.11 -6.65
CA ALA A 274 -6.26 -5.14 -5.63
C ALA A 274 -7.66 -4.99 -6.26
N ALA A 275 -8.67 -5.50 -5.57
CA ALA A 275 -10.07 -5.44 -5.99
C ALA A 275 -10.61 -4.01 -6.20
N LEU A 276 -9.95 -3.01 -5.61
CA LEU A 276 -10.35 -1.60 -5.67
C LEU A 276 -10.52 -1.06 -7.10
N LEU A 277 -9.66 -1.48 -8.04
CA LEU A 277 -9.74 -1.00 -9.44
C LEU A 277 -10.96 -1.52 -10.21
N VAL A 278 -11.62 -2.53 -9.69
CA VAL A 278 -12.79 -3.18 -10.30
C VAL A 278 -13.96 -3.28 -9.31
N ALA A 279 -14.07 -2.31 -8.42
CA ALA A 279 -15.05 -2.29 -7.33
C ALA A 279 -16.50 -2.48 -7.80
N ASP A 280 -16.87 -1.88 -8.93
CA ASP A 280 -18.18 -2.00 -9.58
C ASP A 280 -18.43 -3.39 -10.20
N LYS A 281 -17.35 -4.10 -10.59
CA LYS A 281 -17.36 -5.39 -11.28
C LYS A 281 -17.30 -6.59 -10.32
N LEU A 282 -17.13 -6.35 -9.01
CA LEU A 282 -17.08 -7.41 -8.00
C LEU A 282 -18.45 -8.06 -7.80
N ASN A 283 -18.42 -9.36 -7.47
CA ASN A 283 -19.64 -10.07 -7.07
C ASN A 283 -20.27 -9.37 -5.84
N PRO A 284 -21.61 -9.22 -5.77
CA PRO A 284 -22.29 -8.68 -4.60
C PRO A 284 -21.93 -9.38 -3.27
N SER A 285 -21.58 -10.67 -3.31
CA SER A 285 -21.16 -11.45 -2.15
C SER A 285 -19.67 -11.27 -1.76
N ASP A 286 -18.88 -10.55 -2.55
CA ASP A 286 -17.47 -10.30 -2.23
C ASP A 286 -17.38 -9.42 -0.99
N PRO A 287 -16.73 -9.86 0.10
CA PRO A 287 -16.65 -9.09 1.35
C PRO A 287 -15.93 -7.75 1.19
N GLN A 288 -15.08 -7.60 0.20
CA GLN A 288 -14.40 -6.33 -0.08
C GLN A 288 -15.29 -5.31 -0.79
N LYS A 289 -16.35 -5.75 -1.49
CA LYS A 289 -17.18 -4.87 -2.32
C LYS A 289 -17.70 -3.63 -1.60
N PRO A 290 -18.28 -3.70 -0.40
CA PRO A 290 -18.74 -2.49 0.31
C PRO A 290 -17.58 -1.56 0.67
N ILE A 291 -16.42 -2.10 1.06
CA ILE A 291 -15.24 -1.31 1.47
C ILE A 291 -14.67 -0.55 0.28
N VAL A 292 -14.38 -1.26 -0.83
CA VAL A 292 -13.80 -0.65 -2.03
C VAL A 292 -14.75 0.34 -2.70
N THR A 293 -16.05 0.05 -2.71
CA THR A 293 -17.07 0.96 -3.28
C THR A 293 -17.19 2.26 -2.44
N ASN A 294 -17.22 2.13 -1.12
CA ASN A 294 -17.29 3.30 -0.23
C ASN A 294 -16.04 4.16 -0.33
N TYR A 295 -14.85 3.53 -0.31
CA TYR A 295 -13.59 4.25 -0.48
C TYR A 295 -13.55 4.95 -1.85
N ALA A 296 -13.89 4.25 -2.95
CA ALA A 296 -13.86 4.81 -4.29
C ALA A 296 -14.76 6.05 -4.42
N ARG A 297 -15.99 5.96 -3.88
CA ARG A 297 -16.93 7.08 -3.87
C ARG A 297 -16.39 8.26 -3.05
N ALA A 298 -15.98 8.02 -1.81
CA ALA A 298 -15.47 9.07 -0.92
C ALA A 298 -14.25 9.78 -1.53
N TYR A 299 -13.33 9.02 -2.14
CA TYR A 299 -12.16 9.57 -2.79
C TYR A 299 -12.53 10.41 -4.02
N GLN A 300 -13.42 9.90 -4.89
CA GLN A 300 -13.91 10.61 -6.06
C GLN A 300 -14.64 11.90 -5.67
N ASP A 301 -15.52 11.83 -4.67
CA ASP A 301 -16.30 12.99 -4.20
C ASP A 301 -15.41 14.10 -3.63
N LYS A 302 -14.37 13.72 -2.88
CA LYS A 302 -13.44 14.67 -2.24
C LYS A 302 -12.41 15.25 -3.23
N THR A 303 -11.92 14.44 -4.17
CA THR A 303 -10.76 14.80 -5.01
C THR A 303 -11.08 15.07 -6.47
N GLY A 304 -12.22 14.60 -6.97
CA GLY A 304 -12.58 14.59 -8.39
C GLY A 304 -11.73 13.62 -9.24
N LYS A 305 -10.87 12.79 -8.62
CA LYS A 305 -9.94 11.90 -9.30
C LYS A 305 -10.38 10.44 -9.22
N ALA A 306 -9.96 9.63 -10.21
CA ALA A 306 -10.09 8.19 -10.15
C ALA A 306 -9.26 7.62 -9.01
N VAL A 307 -9.71 6.49 -8.43
CA VAL A 307 -8.97 5.76 -7.41
C VAL A 307 -7.78 5.02 -7.99
N SER A 308 -6.79 4.79 -7.13
CA SER A 308 -5.68 3.89 -7.41
C SER A 308 -5.48 2.93 -6.24
N THR A 309 -4.81 1.80 -6.48
CA THR A 309 -4.46 0.87 -5.39
C THR A 309 -3.57 1.52 -4.35
N PHE A 310 -2.75 2.50 -4.73
CA PHE A 310 -1.81 3.20 -3.84
C PHE A 310 -2.53 4.00 -2.76
N GLY A 311 -3.55 4.79 -3.12
CA GLY A 311 -4.42 5.43 -2.14
C GLY A 311 -5.14 4.41 -1.25
N GLY A 312 -5.57 3.29 -1.82
CA GLY A 312 -6.17 2.19 -1.06
C GLY A 312 -5.23 1.62 0.00
N HIS A 313 -3.95 1.42 -0.33
CA HIS A 313 -2.95 0.94 0.64
C HIS A 313 -2.73 1.93 1.78
N ALA A 314 -2.73 3.24 1.50
CA ALA A 314 -2.65 4.28 2.53
C ALA A 314 -3.88 4.27 3.44
N TYR A 315 -5.09 4.08 2.87
CA TYR A 315 -6.31 3.89 3.64
C TYR A 315 -6.20 2.70 4.59
N ASP A 316 -5.81 1.54 4.08
CA ASP A 316 -5.68 0.32 4.88
C ASP A 316 -4.65 0.51 6.00
N GLY A 317 -3.50 1.13 5.71
CA GLY A 317 -2.45 1.40 6.69
C GLY A 317 -2.92 2.31 7.82
N LEU A 318 -3.59 3.42 7.47
CA LEU A 318 -4.14 4.33 8.47
C LEU A 318 -5.23 3.66 9.31
N MET A 319 -6.14 2.90 8.68
CA MET A 319 -7.25 2.26 9.41
C MET A 319 -6.78 1.12 10.32
N ILE A 320 -5.77 0.34 9.89
CA ILE A 320 -5.14 -0.68 10.75
C ILE A 320 -4.48 -0.02 11.95
N LEU A 321 -3.73 1.08 11.75
CA LEU A 321 -3.12 1.84 12.84
C LEU A 321 -4.17 2.38 13.82
N VAL A 322 -5.23 3.02 13.32
CA VAL A 322 -6.32 3.58 14.13
C VAL A 322 -7.02 2.50 14.96
N GLN A 323 -7.35 1.37 14.35
CA GLN A 323 -7.96 0.24 15.07
C GLN A 323 -7.01 -0.34 16.12
N ALA A 324 -5.71 -0.43 15.84
CA ALA A 324 -4.71 -0.86 16.81
C ALA A 324 -4.60 0.12 17.99
N MET A 325 -4.60 1.42 17.73
CA MET A 325 -4.63 2.45 18.80
C MET A 325 -5.90 2.35 19.65
N GLN A 326 -7.06 2.09 19.03
CA GLN A 326 -8.32 1.90 19.75
C GLN A 326 -8.27 0.67 20.66
N ARG A 327 -7.74 -0.46 20.18
CA ARG A 327 -7.58 -1.69 20.97
C ARG A 327 -6.55 -1.55 22.09
N ALA A 328 -5.45 -0.84 21.84
CA ALA A 328 -4.41 -0.58 22.84
C ALA A 328 -4.92 0.26 24.01
N GLY A 329 -5.91 1.14 23.79
CA GLY A 329 -6.52 1.99 24.80
C GLY A 329 -5.59 3.04 25.44
N ALA A 330 -4.33 3.12 24.98
CA ALA A 330 -3.31 4.02 25.48
C ALA A 330 -2.38 4.48 24.36
N LEU A 331 -1.78 5.67 24.51
CA LEU A 331 -0.75 6.18 23.60
C LEU A 331 0.62 5.60 23.99
N ASP A 332 0.80 4.31 23.72
CA ASP A 332 2.01 3.54 23.97
C ASP A 332 2.42 2.86 22.67
N LYS A 333 3.57 3.25 22.11
CA LYS A 333 4.07 2.77 20.82
C LYS A 333 4.20 1.24 20.79
N ALA A 334 4.68 0.62 21.90
CA ALA A 334 4.88 -0.83 21.96
C ALA A 334 3.55 -1.58 21.99
N LYS A 335 2.58 -1.12 22.78
CA LYS A 335 1.24 -1.72 22.82
C LYS A 335 0.52 -1.58 21.49
N VAL A 336 0.61 -0.42 20.84
CA VAL A 336 -0.01 -0.20 19.53
C VAL A 336 0.66 -1.08 18.48
N ARG A 337 2.00 -1.20 18.49
CA ARG A 337 2.73 -2.13 17.64
C ARG A 337 2.23 -3.58 17.80
N ASP A 338 2.07 -4.03 19.05
CA ASP A 338 1.58 -5.38 19.35
C ASP A 338 0.12 -5.57 18.88
N GLU A 339 -0.70 -4.53 18.94
CA GLU A 339 -2.07 -4.55 18.41
C GLU A 339 -2.12 -4.52 16.87
N ILE A 340 -1.15 -3.88 16.18
CA ILE A 340 -1.03 -4.00 14.73
C ILE A 340 -0.76 -5.46 14.35
N GLU A 341 0.19 -6.13 15.00
CA GLU A 341 0.55 -7.53 14.76
C GLU A 341 -0.63 -8.50 15.01
N LYS A 342 -1.55 -8.14 15.90
CA LYS A 342 -2.77 -8.92 16.19
C LYS A 342 -3.92 -8.67 15.22
N THR A 343 -3.75 -7.88 14.18
CA THR A 343 -4.82 -7.61 13.20
C THR A 343 -5.30 -8.90 12.55
N LYS A 344 -6.59 -9.21 12.71
CA LYS A 344 -7.26 -10.41 12.20
C LYS A 344 -8.58 -10.05 11.53
N GLY A 345 -8.82 -10.62 10.35
CA GLY A 345 -10.08 -10.44 9.63
C GLY A 345 -10.36 -9.00 9.22
N TYR A 346 -9.32 -8.14 9.13
CA TYR A 346 -9.50 -6.79 8.64
C TYR A 346 -9.77 -6.83 7.15
N ILE A 347 -10.97 -6.41 6.75
CA ILE A 347 -11.36 -6.32 5.34
C ILE A 347 -10.97 -4.93 4.84
N GLY A 348 -9.88 -4.88 4.08
CA GLY A 348 -9.34 -3.65 3.49
C GLY A 348 -9.59 -3.54 1.99
N THR A 349 -9.08 -2.47 1.41
CA THR A 349 -9.09 -2.26 -0.04
C THR A 349 -8.13 -3.22 -0.76
N GLY A 350 -7.04 -3.61 -0.08
CA GLY A 350 -6.03 -4.53 -0.58
C GLY A 350 -6.39 -6.01 -0.43
N GLY A 351 -7.29 -6.37 0.48
CA GLY A 351 -7.62 -7.77 0.79
C GLY A 351 -8.13 -7.96 2.20
N VAL A 352 -8.19 -9.21 2.64
CA VAL A 352 -8.48 -9.58 4.03
C VAL A 352 -7.15 -9.81 4.76
N VAL A 353 -6.86 -8.96 5.74
CA VAL A 353 -5.57 -8.94 6.45
C VAL A 353 -5.63 -9.80 7.71
N ASN A 354 -4.65 -10.70 7.85
CA ASN A 354 -4.46 -11.57 9.02
C ASN A 354 -2.97 -11.60 9.42
N MET A 355 -2.51 -10.55 10.08
CA MET A 355 -1.11 -10.44 10.53
C MET A 355 -0.77 -11.46 11.62
N THR A 356 0.52 -11.81 11.73
CA THR A 356 1.09 -12.72 12.74
C THR A 356 2.47 -12.23 13.12
N PRO A 357 3.09 -12.75 14.20
CA PRO A 357 4.49 -12.45 14.53
C PRO A 357 5.51 -12.80 13.44
N THR A 358 5.13 -13.62 12.47
CA THR A 358 5.98 -14.03 11.34
C THR A 358 5.50 -13.51 9.99
N ASP A 359 4.39 -12.78 9.97
CA ASP A 359 3.82 -12.16 8.77
C ASP A 359 3.23 -10.78 9.10
N HIS A 360 3.98 -9.73 8.83
CA HIS A 360 3.63 -8.33 9.06
C HIS A 360 2.89 -7.67 7.89
N MET A 361 2.31 -8.46 6.99
CA MET A 361 1.40 -8.02 5.94
C MET A 361 0.01 -8.68 6.08
N GLY A 362 -0.01 -10.01 6.26
CA GLY A 362 -1.22 -10.77 6.50
C GLY A 362 -2.15 -10.97 5.30
N LEU A 363 -1.70 -10.69 4.08
CA LEU A 363 -2.44 -10.95 2.85
C LEU A 363 -2.01 -12.30 2.25
N ASP A 364 -2.96 -13.01 1.68
CA ASP A 364 -2.71 -14.20 0.86
C ASP A 364 -2.95 -13.91 -0.64
N LEU A 365 -2.70 -14.89 -1.50
CA LEU A 365 -2.76 -14.73 -2.95
C LEU A 365 -4.18 -14.42 -3.46
N THR A 366 -5.24 -14.72 -2.68
CA THR A 366 -6.64 -14.40 -3.03
C THR A 366 -6.93 -12.91 -3.00
N ALA A 367 -6.09 -12.12 -2.32
CA ALA A 367 -6.16 -10.68 -2.28
C ALA A 367 -5.90 -10.03 -3.66
N PHE A 368 -5.11 -10.70 -4.53
CA PHE A 368 -4.92 -10.26 -5.90
C PHE A 368 -6.02 -10.73 -6.84
N ARG A 369 -6.51 -9.81 -7.65
CA ARG A 369 -7.28 -10.10 -8.86
C ARG A 369 -6.35 -10.00 -10.07
N MET A 370 -6.50 -10.89 -11.08
CA MET A 370 -5.86 -10.69 -12.37
C MET A 370 -6.74 -9.75 -13.19
N LEU A 371 -6.18 -8.64 -13.64
CA LEU A 371 -6.87 -7.65 -14.46
C LEU A 371 -6.29 -7.62 -15.87
N GLU A 372 -7.11 -7.20 -16.82
CA GLU A 372 -6.73 -6.92 -18.21
C GLU A 372 -7.26 -5.55 -18.59
N ILE A 373 -6.47 -4.77 -19.32
CA ILE A 373 -6.94 -3.49 -19.85
C ILE A 373 -7.72 -3.75 -21.14
N LYS A 374 -9.00 -3.33 -21.16
CA LYS A 374 -9.90 -3.41 -22.32
C LYS A 374 -10.64 -2.09 -22.50
N ASN A 375 -10.61 -1.57 -23.71
CA ASN A 375 -11.22 -0.29 -24.06
C ASN A 375 -10.74 0.86 -23.15
N GLY A 376 -9.47 0.84 -22.77
CA GLY A 376 -8.85 1.85 -21.92
C GLY A 376 -9.29 1.81 -20.45
N ASP A 377 -9.86 0.70 -19.97
CA ASP A 377 -10.30 0.51 -18.58
C ASP A 377 -9.92 -0.88 -18.04
N TRP A 378 -9.95 -1.02 -16.72
CA TRP A 378 -9.68 -2.26 -16.01
C TRP A 378 -10.82 -3.25 -16.16
N THR A 379 -10.51 -4.49 -16.53
CA THR A 379 -11.47 -5.58 -16.62
C THR A 379 -10.99 -6.77 -15.81
N LEU A 380 -11.87 -7.37 -15.02
CA LEU A 380 -11.57 -8.57 -14.26
C LEU A 380 -11.40 -9.76 -15.23
N VAL A 381 -10.26 -10.43 -15.15
CA VAL A 381 -10.06 -11.70 -15.85
C VAL A 381 -10.81 -12.78 -15.07
N VAL A 382 -11.86 -13.31 -15.66
CA VAL A 382 -12.63 -14.42 -15.07
C VAL A 382 -11.76 -15.67 -15.08
N GLU A 383 -11.46 -16.18 -13.91
CA GLU A 383 -10.77 -17.47 -13.76
C GLU A 383 -11.85 -18.56 -13.99
N SER A 384 -11.83 -19.21 -15.16
CA SER A 384 -12.72 -20.34 -15.43
C SER A 384 -12.39 -21.46 -14.43
N GLY A 385 -13.26 -21.70 -13.44
CA GLY A 385 -13.14 -22.75 -12.45
C GLY A 385 -13.26 -22.34 -10.99
N SER A 386 -13.77 -21.16 -10.66
CA SER A 386 -14.15 -20.77 -9.29
C SER A 386 -15.66 -20.78 -9.10
#